data_8ccde6fb2b790e660341314e1569055a
#
_entry.id   8ccde6fb2b790e660341314e1569055a
#
_cell.length_a   1.000
_cell.length_b   1.000
_cell.length_c   1.000
_cell.angle_alpha   90.00
_cell.angle_beta   90.00
_cell.angle_gamma   90.00
#
_symmetry.space_group_name_H-M   'P 1'
#
loop_
_entity.id
_entity.type
_entity.pdbx_description
1 polymer ?
#
loop_
_entity_poly.entity_id
_entity_poly.type
_entity_poly.pdbx_seq_one_letter_code
_entity_poly.pdbx_strand_id
1 'polypeptide(L)'
;MMINRNFKNFKFQHKRKQNQVLFISKKTNRDKDILNLINNFLVEKNSFVFESVEKGVIKGRYTIFGKNPDKVWEFNKNKAYRLNSANKRINIKGNPEKILGDLIENFKFKTPKKLPPICSLLSGYFSYDIIRYIEKIPNTCKNDLKLPDV
;
A
#
# COMPACT_ATOMS: atom_id res chain seq x y z
N MET A 1 11.19 20.65 17.48
CA MET A 1 12.39 20.88 16.65
C MET A 1 13.10 19.59 16.18
N MET A 2 12.39 18.46 16.10
CA MET A 2 12.90 17.19 15.54
C MET A 2 12.88 17.13 13.99
N ILE A 3 12.13 18.01 13.34
CA ILE A 3 11.90 18.01 11.89
C ILE A 3 13.21 18.24 11.10
N ASN A 4 14.10 19.07 11.59
CA ASN A 4 15.29 19.49 10.83
C ASN A 4 16.38 18.41 10.71
N ARG A 5 16.50 17.51 11.71
CA ARG A 5 17.49 16.43 11.69
C ARG A 5 17.03 15.27 10.79
N ASN A 6 15.74 14.97 10.80
CA ASN A 6 15.14 13.95 9.93
C ASN A 6 15.17 14.38 8.45
N PHE A 7 14.97 15.67 8.17
CA PHE A 7 14.96 16.19 6.81
C PHE A 7 16.37 16.25 6.18
N LYS A 8 17.41 16.57 6.96
CA LYS A 8 18.81 16.50 6.48
C LYS A 8 19.22 15.07 6.11
N ASN A 9 18.89 14.11 6.98
CA ASN A 9 19.15 12.69 6.73
C ASN A 9 18.35 12.17 5.54
N PHE A 10 17.08 12.59 5.39
CA PHE A 10 16.24 12.27 4.24
C PHE A 10 16.89 12.74 2.93
N LYS A 11 17.32 14.00 2.84
CA LYS A 11 18.00 14.55 1.66
C LYS A 11 19.28 13.78 1.33
N PHE A 12 20.07 13.40 2.34
CA PHE A 12 21.28 12.64 2.16
C PHE A 12 21.03 11.25 1.59
N GLN A 13 20.05 10.51 2.13
CA GLN A 13 19.70 9.18 1.66
C GLN A 13 19.00 9.22 0.30
N HIS A 14 18.20 10.26 0.03
CA HIS A 14 17.59 10.49 -1.28
C HIS A 14 18.65 10.61 -2.40
N LYS A 15 19.72 11.33 -2.15
CA LYS A 15 20.87 11.40 -3.08
C LYS A 15 21.49 10.04 -3.38
N ARG A 16 21.43 9.09 -2.44
CA ARG A 16 21.91 7.71 -2.60
C ARG A 16 20.88 6.77 -3.25
N LYS A 17 19.74 7.27 -3.70
CA LYS A 17 18.64 6.49 -4.28
C LYS A 17 18.16 5.32 -3.39
N GLN A 18 18.25 5.47 -2.07
CA GLN A 18 17.78 4.47 -1.11
C GLN A 18 16.30 4.72 -0.77
N ASN A 19 15.54 3.65 -0.67
CA ASN A 19 14.17 3.72 -0.19
C ASN A 19 14.15 4.17 1.27
N GLN A 20 13.29 5.13 1.57
CA GLN A 20 13.19 5.71 2.90
C GLN A 20 11.80 6.31 3.14
N VAL A 21 11.50 6.54 4.39
CA VAL A 21 10.27 7.18 4.82
C VAL A 21 10.58 8.43 5.65
N LEU A 22 9.88 9.51 5.35
CA LEU A 22 9.83 10.68 6.21
C LEU A 22 8.57 10.59 7.07
N PHE A 23 8.71 10.67 8.38
CA PHE A 23 7.58 10.56 9.28
C PHE A 23 7.59 11.65 10.36
N ILE A 24 6.39 11.96 10.82
CA ILE A 24 6.15 12.85 11.97
C ILE A 24 5.35 12.05 12.99
N SER A 25 5.76 12.11 14.25
CA SER A 25 5.03 11.49 15.35
C SER A 25 4.38 12.57 16.21
N LYS A 26 3.07 12.42 16.45
CA LYS A 26 2.30 13.28 17.32
C LYS A 26 1.50 12.41 18.30
N LYS A 27 1.56 12.73 19.58
CA LYS A 27 0.72 12.11 20.60
C LYS A 27 -0.65 12.79 20.59
N THR A 28 -1.73 12.01 20.59
CA THR A 28 -3.11 12.53 20.74
C THR A 28 -3.84 11.66 21.75
N ASN A 29 -4.73 12.28 22.52
CA ASN A 29 -5.59 11.60 23.50
C ASN A 29 -7.08 11.66 23.08
N ARG A 30 -7.37 12.10 21.83
CA ARG A 30 -8.73 12.30 21.34
C ARG A 30 -9.06 11.32 20.22
N ASP A 31 -9.80 10.27 20.53
CA ASP A 31 -10.26 9.30 19.51
C ASP A 31 -11.12 9.97 18.42
N LYS A 32 -11.91 11.00 18.78
CA LYS A 32 -12.73 11.77 17.85
C LYS A 32 -11.92 12.44 16.74
N ASP A 33 -10.71 12.93 17.07
CA ASP A 33 -9.82 13.56 16.08
C ASP A 33 -9.32 12.53 15.07
N ILE A 34 -9.09 11.29 15.51
CA ILE A 34 -8.65 10.17 14.65
C ILE A 34 -9.77 9.78 13.69
N LEU A 35 -11.02 9.64 14.18
CA LEU A 35 -12.17 9.31 13.35
C LEU A 35 -12.45 10.36 12.29
N ASN A 36 -12.38 11.65 12.66
CA ASN A 36 -12.54 12.74 11.70
C ASN A 36 -11.43 12.74 10.64
N LEU A 37 -10.19 12.44 11.04
CA LEU A 37 -9.08 12.32 10.11
C LEU A 37 -9.31 11.16 9.12
N ILE A 38 -9.73 9.98 9.59
CA ILE A 38 -10.03 8.82 8.76
C ILE A 38 -11.16 9.15 7.77
N ASN A 39 -12.25 9.74 8.22
CA ASN A 39 -13.37 10.11 7.37
C ASN A 39 -12.95 11.07 6.24
N ASN A 40 -12.09 12.04 6.53
CA ASN A 40 -11.55 12.95 5.53
C ASN A 40 -10.65 12.24 4.51
N PHE A 41 -9.99 11.15 4.90
CA PHE A 41 -9.16 10.34 4.00
C PHE A 41 -9.98 9.49 3.04
N LEU A 42 -11.10 8.92 3.49
CA LEU A 42 -11.91 7.99 2.71
C LEU A 42 -12.69 8.63 1.56
N VAL A 43 -12.81 9.95 1.54
CA VAL A 43 -13.51 10.70 0.47
C VAL A 43 -12.73 10.69 -0.85
N GLU A 44 -11.40 10.50 -0.80
CA GLU A 44 -10.55 10.57 -1.98
C GLU A 44 -10.40 9.20 -2.67
N LYS A 45 -10.29 9.21 -4.01
CA LYS A 45 -9.96 8.01 -4.79
C LYS A 45 -8.59 7.48 -4.38
N ASN A 46 -8.44 6.15 -4.47
CA ASN A 46 -7.19 5.47 -4.08
C ASN A 46 -6.79 5.75 -2.62
N SER A 47 -7.76 5.83 -1.73
CA SER A 47 -7.56 5.82 -0.29
C SER A 47 -7.92 4.47 0.30
N PHE A 48 -7.33 4.14 1.43
CA PHE A 48 -7.64 2.92 2.17
C PHE A 48 -7.56 3.14 3.67
N VAL A 49 -8.28 2.30 4.40
CA VAL A 49 -8.20 2.16 5.86
C VAL A 49 -8.17 0.67 6.19
N PHE A 50 -7.17 0.26 6.94
CA PHE A 50 -7.09 -1.06 7.55
C PHE A 50 -7.20 -0.90 9.06
N GLU A 51 -8.22 -1.46 9.64
CA GLU A 51 -8.43 -1.45 11.08
C GLU A 51 -8.25 -2.87 11.64
N SER A 52 -7.38 -2.99 12.61
CA SER A 52 -7.19 -4.25 13.34
C SER A 52 -8.28 -4.37 14.40
N VAL A 53 -9.02 -5.48 14.37
CA VAL A 53 -10.05 -5.81 15.36
C VAL A 53 -9.74 -7.18 15.94
N GLU A 54 -9.68 -7.28 17.25
CA GLU A 54 -9.49 -8.54 17.96
C GLU A 54 -10.83 -9.12 18.39
N LYS A 55 -11.08 -10.39 18.06
CA LYS A 55 -12.34 -11.12 18.37
C LYS A 55 -13.62 -10.40 17.94
N GLY A 56 -13.54 -9.56 16.89
CA GLY A 56 -14.69 -8.86 16.33
C GLY A 56 -15.24 -7.69 17.18
N VAL A 57 -14.72 -7.47 18.37
CA VAL A 57 -15.28 -6.49 19.34
C VAL A 57 -14.21 -5.55 19.91
N ILE A 58 -12.99 -6.04 20.09
CA ILE A 58 -11.90 -5.26 20.72
C ILE A 58 -11.11 -4.56 19.63
N LYS A 59 -10.97 -3.23 19.71
CA LYS A 59 -10.12 -2.45 18.84
C LYS A 59 -8.69 -2.97 18.90
N GLY A 60 -8.14 -3.33 17.73
CA GLY A 60 -6.79 -3.81 17.62
C GLY A 60 -5.74 -2.72 17.83
N ARG A 61 -4.47 -3.11 17.75
CA ARG A 61 -3.33 -2.26 18.08
C ARG A 61 -3.10 -1.12 17.13
N TYR A 62 -3.46 -1.27 15.84
CA TYR A 62 -3.17 -0.31 14.80
C TYR A 62 -4.38 -0.08 13.90
N THR A 63 -4.57 1.17 13.52
CA THR A 63 -5.35 1.57 12.36
C THR A 63 -4.39 2.20 11.35
N ILE A 64 -4.38 1.69 10.13
CA ILE A 64 -3.49 2.14 9.06
C ILE A 64 -4.36 2.69 7.95
N PHE A 65 -4.05 3.87 7.49
CA PHE A 65 -4.75 4.50 6.38
C PHE A 65 -3.79 5.28 5.50
N GLY A 66 -4.15 5.40 4.24
CA GLY A 66 -3.37 6.14 3.26
C GLY A 66 -4.20 6.68 2.13
N LYS A 67 -3.65 7.67 1.43
CA LYS A 67 -4.23 8.31 0.26
C LYS A 67 -3.15 8.84 -0.67
N ASN A 68 -3.58 9.19 -1.89
CA ASN A 68 -2.71 9.83 -2.90
C ASN A 68 -1.43 9.03 -3.16
N PRO A 69 -1.52 7.74 -3.55
CA PRO A 69 -0.35 6.98 -3.90
C PRO A 69 0.35 7.63 -5.10
N ASP A 70 1.67 7.66 -5.10
CA ASP A 70 2.47 8.14 -6.23
C ASP A 70 2.45 7.16 -7.41
N LYS A 71 2.17 5.90 -7.14
CA LYS A 71 2.07 4.84 -8.13
C LYS A 71 0.99 3.84 -7.74
N VAL A 72 0.25 3.36 -8.73
CA VAL A 72 -0.73 2.30 -8.58
C VAL A 72 -0.45 1.23 -9.62
N TRP A 73 -0.45 -0.04 -9.21
CA TRP A 73 -0.33 -1.19 -10.07
C TRP A 73 -1.58 -2.04 -9.98
N GLU A 74 -1.94 -2.64 -11.08
CA GLU A 74 -3.02 -3.60 -11.17
C GLU A 74 -2.54 -4.84 -11.90
N PHE A 75 -2.90 -6.01 -11.40
CA PHE A 75 -2.65 -7.29 -12.05
C PHE A 75 -3.99 -7.93 -12.39
N ASN A 76 -4.14 -8.39 -13.62
CA ASN A 76 -5.38 -8.98 -14.07
C ASN A 76 -5.12 -9.98 -15.19
N LYS A 77 -5.54 -11.22 -15.02
CA LYS A 77 -5.49 -12.28 -16.05
C LYS A 77 -4.12 -12.38 -16.74
N ASN A 78 -3.09 -12.59 -15.99
CA ASN A 78 -1.71 -12.71 -16.49
C ASN A 78 -1.15 -11.44 -17.17
N LYS A 79 -1.69 -10.28 -16.86
CA LYS A 79 -1.18 -8.99 -17.30
C LYS A 79 -0.93 -8.07 -16.12
N ALA A 80 0.14 -7.30 -16.20
CA ALA A 80 0.46 -6.27 -15.22
C ALA A 80 0.29 -4.88 -15.84
N TYR A 81 -0.29 -3.97 -15.09
CA TYR A 81 -0.51 -2.60 -15.49
C TYR A 81 0.01 -1.63 -14.45
N ARG A 82 0.43 -0.47 -14.89
CA ARG A 82 0.61 0.71 -14.06
C ARG A 82 -0.41 1.76 -14.45
N LEU A 83 -1.08 2.37 -13.48
CA LEU A 83 -1.96 3.51 -13.76
C LEU A 83 -1.12 4.78 -13.92
N ASN A 84 -1.48 5.60 -14.90
CA ASN A 84 -0.94 6.95 -15.03
C ASN A 84 -1.75 7.95 -14.18
N SER A 85 -1.36 9.23 -14.18
CA SER A 85 -2.05 10.30 -13.44
C SER A 85 -3.52 10.49 -13.86
N ALA A 86 -3.91 10.04 -15.05
CA ALA A 86 -5.29 10.04 -15.53
C ALA A 86 -6.04 8.72 -15.24
N ASN A 87 -5.51 7.85 -14.38
CA ASN A 87 -6.03 6.51 -14.07
C ASN A 87 -6.19 5.58 -15.30
N LYS A 88 -5.43 5.83 -16.36
CA LYS A 88 -5.39 4.94 -17.53
C LYS A 88 -4.34 3.84 -17.32
N ARG A 89 -4.71 2.61 -17.68
CA ARG A 89 -3.83 1.43 -17.62
C ARG A 89 -2.74 1.51 -18.68
N ILE A 90 -1.49 1.43 -18.27
CA ILE A 90 -0.31 1.26 -19.11
C ILE A 90 0.18 -0.15 -18.90
N ASN A 91 0.18 -0.97 -19.96
CA ASN A 91 0.64 -2.35 -19.86
C ASN A 91 2.14 -2.42 -19.56
N ILE A 92 2.51 -3.27 -18.61
CA ILE A 92 3.91 -3.61 -18.30
C ILE A 92 4.21 -4.94 -18.97
N LYS A 93 5.17 -4.96 -19.88
CA LYS A 93 5.57 -6.19 -20.58
C LYS A 93 6.37 -7.10 -19.65
N GLY A 94 6.07 -8.38 -19.63
CA GLY A 94 6.80 -9.40 -18.87
C GLY A 94 5.88 -10.37 -18.15
N ASN A 95 6.47 -11.28 -17.39
CA ASN A 95 5.74 -12.21 -16.53
C ASN A 95 5.19 -11.46 -15.31
N PRO A 96 3.87 -11.49 -15.04
CA PRO A 96 3.26 -10.76 -13.92
C PRO A 96 3.80 -11.17 -12.55
N GLU A 97 4.06 -12.44 -12.33
CA GLU A 97 4.64 -12.96 -11.08
C GLU A 97 6.01 -12.33 -10.80
N LYS A 98 6.87 -12.33 -11.83
CA LYS A 98 8.19 -11.69 -11.72
C LYS A 98 8.06 -10.20 -11.49
N ILE A 99 7.16 -9.52 -12.20
CA ILE A 99 6.90 -8.08 -12.03
C ILE A 99 6.45 -7.79 -10.60
N LEU A 100 5.56 -8.61 -10.04
CA LEU A 100 5.09 -8.47 -8.65
C LEU A 100 6.22 -8.70 -7.65
N GLY A 101 7.03 -9.73 -7.84
CA GLY A 101 8.21 -9.99 -7.02
C GLY A 101 9.20 -8.84 -7.04
N ASP A 102 9.58 -8.36 -8.23
CA ASP A 102 10.48 -7.23 -8.41
C ASP A 102 9.91 -5.94 -7.79
N LEU A 103 8.58 -5.74 -7.87
CA LEU A 103 7.90 -4.63 -7.24
C LEU A 103 8.08 -4.67 -5.72
N ILE A 104 7.80 -5.81 -5.09
CA ILE A 104 7.94 -5.99 -3.63
C ILE A 104 9.39 -5.75 -3.20
N GLU A 105 10.36 -6.33 -3.90
CA GLU A 105 11.78 -6.16 -3.60
C GLU A 105 12.24 -4.70 -3.72
N ASN A 106 11.82 -4.02 -4.79
CA ASN A 106 12.19 -2.62 -5.03
C ASN A 106 11.64 -1.65 -4.00
N PHE A 107 10.56 -2.00 -3.30
CA PHE A 107 9.97 -1.16 -2.25
C PHE A 107 10.34 -1.59 -0.83
N LYS A 108 11.19 -2.59 -0.66
CA LYS A 108 11.75 -2.92 0.67
C LYS A 108 12.58 -1.77 1.21
N PHE A 109 12.42 -1.48 2.49
CA PHE A 109 13.25 -0.52 3.20
C PHE A 109 13.41 -0.93 4.66
N LYS A 110 14.46 -0.43 5.29
CA LYS A 110 14.68 -0.65 6.71
C LYS A 110 13.80 0.28 7.53
N THR A 111 12.81 -0.27 8.20
CA THR A 111 11.91 0.50 9.07
C THR A 111 12.69 1.19 10.18
N PRO A 112 12.57 2.52 10.34
CA PRO A 112 13.17 3.23 11.45
C PRO A 112 12.70 2.68 12.80
N LYS A 113 13.59 2.57 13.78
CA LYS A 113 13.26 2.01 15.12
C LYS A 113 12.07 2.67 15.84
N LYS A 114 11.74 3.91 15.47
CA LYS A 114 10.61 4.66 16.04
C LYS A 114 9.26 4.36 15.38
N LEU A 115 9.26 3.66 14.25
CA LEU A 115 8.04 3.27 13.56
C LEU A 115 7.67 1.83 13.90
N PRO A 116 6.36 1.52 13.95
CA PRO A 116 5.91 0.14 14.06
C PRO A 116 6.43 -0.73 12.91
N PRO A 117 6.72 -2.02 13.13
CA PRO A 117 7.21 -2.93 12.08
C PRO A 117 6.25 -3.07 10.88
N ILE A 118 4.96 -2.83 11.11
CA ILE A 118 3.91 -2.91 10.08
C ILE A 118 3.98 -1.79 9.04
N CYS A 119 4.78 -0.73 9.26
CA CYS A 119 4.94 0.34 8.29
C CYS A 119 5.56 -0.21 7.01
N SER A 120 4.92 0.06 5.88
CA SER A 120 5.33 -0.36 4.55
C SER A 120 5.18 0.78 3.56
N LEU A 121 5.91 0.69 2.44
CA LEU A 121 5.78 1.60 1.30
C LEU A 121 4.73 1.12 0.28
N LEU A 122 4.26 -0.12 0.42
CA LEU A 122 3.23 -0.72 -0.43
C LEU A 122 2.01 -1.05 0.40
N SER A 123 0.84 -0.81 -0.17
CA SER A 123 -0.45 -1.20 0.39
C SER A 123 -1.37 -1.63 -0.74
N GLY A 124 -2.14 -2.69 -0.51
CA GLY A 124 -3.04 -3.25 -1.51
C GLY A 124 -3.72 -4.51 -1.02
N TYR A 125 -4.25 -5.30 -1.96
CA TYR A 125 -4.90 -6.57 -1.67
C TYR A 125 -4.51 -7.62 -2.70
N PHE A 126 -4.69 -8.87 -2.34
CA PHE A 126 -4.71 -10.01 -3.23
C PHE A 126 -6.13 -10.56 -3.28
N SER A 127 -6.71 -10.69 -4.47
CA SER A 127 -7.98 -11.37 -4.65
C SER A 127 -7.78 -12.89 -4.50
N TYR A 128 -8.88 -13.63 -4.36
CA TYR A 128 -8.80 -15.09 -4.33
C TYR A 128 -8.20 -15.66 -5.63
N ASP A 129 -8.43 -15.00 -6.76
CA ASP A 129 -7.97 -15.45 -8.07
C ASP A 129 -6.46 -15.36 -8.30
N ILE A 130 -5.70 -14.74 -7.37
CA ILE A 130 -4.23 -14.74 -7.39
C ILE A 130 -3.66 -16.18 -7.38
N ILE A 131 -4.39 -17.14 -6.82
CA ILE A 131 -4.00 -18.55 -6.81
C ILE A 131 -3.77 -19.10 -8.23
N ARG A 132 -4.43 -18.53 -9.24
CA ARG A 132 -4.29 -18.94 -10.65
C ARG A 132 -2.96 -18.57 -11.28
N TYR A 133 -2.18 -17.72 -10.61
CA TYR A 133 -0.79 -17.43 -11.00
C TYR A 133 0.15 -18.54 -10.56
N ILE A 134 -0.23 -19.32 -9.55
CA ILE A 134 0.58 -20.36 -8.93
C ILE A 134 0.09 -21.76 -9.36
N GLU A 135 -1.22 -21.95 -9.45
CA GLU A 135 -1.84 -23.25 -9.73
C GLU A 135 -2.73 -23.22 -10.99
N LYS A 136 -2.75 -24.34 -11.71
CA LYS A 136 -3.64 -24.54 -12.85
C LYS A 136 -5.04 -24.94 -12.38
N ILE A 137 -5.85 -23.96 -12.02
CA ILE A 137 -7.24 -24.16 -11.57
C ILE A 137 -8.19 -23.77 -12.71
N PRO A 138 -9.25 -24.59 -13.01
CA PRO A 138 -10.26 -24.25 -14.00
C PRO A 138 -10.94 -22.92 -13.73
N ASN A 139 -11.14 -22.09 -14.74
CA ASN A 139 -11.82 -20.81 -14.63
C ASN A 139 -13.28 -20.97 -15.05
N THR A 140 -14.08 -21.61 -14.19
CA THR A 140 -15.49 -21.90 -14.44
C THR A 140 -16.45 -20.83 -13.90
N CYS A 141 -15.95 -19.97 -13.00
CA CYS A 141 -16.77 -18.93 -12.38
C CYS A 141 -16.89 -17.70 -13.26
N LYS A 142 -18.08 -17.08 -13.26
CA LYS A 142 -18.34 -15.82 -13.94
C LYS A 142 -17.65 -14.69 -13.19
N ASN A 143 -16.87 -13.88 -13.90
CA ASN A 143 -16.23 -12.69 -13.33
C ASN A 143 -17.15 -11.47 -13.50
N ASP A 144 -18.10 -11.31 -12.60
CA ASP A 144 -19.11 -10.24 -12.58
C ASP A 144 -18.58 -8.96 -11.89
N LEU A 145 -17.70 -9.09 -10.93
CA LEU A 145 -17.16 -7.94 -10.19
C LEU A 145 -16.07 -7.19 -10.97
N LYS A 146 -15.40 -7.85 -11.93
CA LYS A 146 -14.31 -7.27 -12.75
C LYS A 146 -13.20 -6.62 -11.92
N LEU A 147 -12.95 -7.14 -10.73
CA LEU A 147 -11.88 -6.66 -9.85
C LEU A 147 -10.51 -7.13 -10.36
N PRO A 148 -9.45 -6.37 -10.15
CA PRO A 148 -8.08 -6.84 -10.35
C PRO A 148 -7.73 -8.00 -9.41
N ASP A 149 -6.76 -8.83 -9.81
CA ASP A 149 -6.24 -9.91 -8.96
C ASP A 149 -5.31 -9.37 -7.87
N VAL A 150 -4.65 -8.25 -8.14
CA VAL A 150 -3.81 -7.47 -7.22
C VAL A 150 -3.99 -6.00 -7.51
#